data_0916bfcc099afbfc1439dc3e67941791
#
_entry.id   0916bfcc099afbfc1439dc3e67941791
#
_cell.length_a   1.000
_cell.length_b   1.000
_cell.length_c   1.000
_cell.angle_alpha   90.00
_cell.angle_beta   90.00
_cell.angle_gamma   90.00
#
_symmetry.space_group_name_H-M   'P 1'
#
loop_
_entity.id
_entity.type
_entity.pdbx_description
1 polymer ?
#
loop_
_entity_poly.entity_id
_entity_poly.type
_entity_poly.pdbx_seq_one_letter_code
_entity_poly.pdbx_strand_id
1 'polypeptide(L)'
;VPLGNAARLTDVTTTDADPLVHRMRPFGTTIFAEMSALATRTGAVNLGQGFPDTDGPAEMLAAAAAALADGHNQYPPGPGIPALRSAVADHQRRFWGLDYEPDGEVLITAGATEAIAAAILALCEPGDEVICFEPYYDSYAASVALAGAVRRPVTLRPTDDGGFGFDPDELRAAFGPRTRLVLLNSPHNPTGKVFTAGELALIAGLCREHDVYAVTDEVYEHLVFTDASGPHIPLATLPGMRERTLRVSSAGKTFSCTGWKIGWASGPRALVSAVLRVKQFLTFVNGAPLQPAVAVALALPDSYFEEFRAGLQARRDRLTAGLADAGFAVLRSEGTYFVTADITALGGDDGVEFCRSLPARCGVVAVPTQVFYDDADAGRRLVRFAFCKRPEVLDEAVRRLRAS
;
A
#
# COMPACT_ATOMS: atom_id res chain seq x y z
N VAL A 1 -70.90 3.83 -2.04
CA VAL A 1 -69.96 3.37 -1.05
C VAL A 1 -68.70 4.21 -1.24
N PRO A 2 -68.24 5.02 -0.27
CA PRO A 2 -67.14 5.93 -0.45
C PRO A 2 -65.81 5.22 -0.26
N LEU A 3 -64.83 5.56 -1.11
CA LEU A 3 -63.44 5.15 -1.04
C LEU A 3 -62.76 5.86 0.14
N GLY A 4 -62.30 5.04 1.05
CA GLY A 4 -61.59 5.50 2.26
C GLY A 4 -60.13 5.82 2.02
N ASN A 5 -59.71 6.87 2.71
CA ASN A 5 -58.39 7.22 3.28
C ASN A 5 -57.11 6.81 2.51
N ALA A 6 -56.58 7.79 1.80
CA ALA A 6 -55.14 7.85 1.55
C ALA A 6 -54.40 8.10 2.88
N ALA A 7 -53.68 7.13 3.33
CA ALA A 7 -52.73 7.31 4.45
C ALA A 7 -51.64 8.31 4.01
N ARG A 8 -51.55 9.44 4.73
CA ARG A 8 -50.47 10.41 4.59
C ARG A 8 -49.18 9.65 4.90
N LEU A 9 -48.27 9.62 3.92
CA LEU A 9 -46.86 9.35 4.18
C LEU A 9 -46.37 10.40 5.21
N THR A 10 -46.17 9.98 6.42
CA THR A 10 -45.56 10.82 7.44
C THR A 10 -44.18 11.22 6.94
N ASP A 11 -43.92 12.51 6.91
CA ASP A 11 -42.60 13.10 6.72
C ASP A 11 -41.61 12.36 7.62
N VAL A 12 -40.70 11.63 6.99
CA VAL A 12 -39.46 11.19 7.64
C VAL A 12 -38.67 12.46 7.85
N THR A 13 -38.77 13.04 9.03
CA THR A 13 -37.83 14.08 9.48
C THR A 13 -36.44 13.45 9.40
N THR A 14 -35.68 13.80 8.38
CA THR A 14 -34.25 13.54 8.30
C THR A 14 -33.61 14.28 9.48
N THR A 15 -33.38 13.53 10.56
CA THR A 15 -32.46 14.01 11.60
C THR A 15 -31.11 14.17 10.90
N ASP A 16 -30.45 15.30 11.14
CA ASP A 16 -29.09 15.66 10.67
C ASP A 16 -27.99 14.73 11.27
N ALA A 17 -28.31 13.46 11.49
CA ALA A 17 -27.40 12.45 12.02
C ALA A 17 -26.62 11.85 10.85
N ASP A 18 -25.30 11.98 10.92
CA ASP A 18 -24.38 11.30 10.00
C ASP A 18 -24.78 9.82 9.84
N PRO A 19 -25.15 9.35 8.63
CA PRO A 19 -25.60 7.99 8.37
C PRO A 19 -24.49 6.94 8.54
N LEU A 20 -23.21 7.37 8.65
CA LEU A 20 -22.08 6.46 8.84
C LEU A 20 -22.14 5.73 10.19
N VAL A 21 -21.81 4.45 10.17
CA VAL A 21 -21.59 3.70 11.42
C VAL A 21 -20.44 4.34 12.20
N HIS A 22 -20.53 4.33 13.53
CA HIS A 22 -19.62 5.07 14.41
C HIS A 22 -18.13 4.81 14.10
N ARG A 23 -17.74 3.53 13.88
CA ARG A 23 -16.36 3.14 13.59
C ARG A 23 -15.78 3.69 12.28
N MET A 24 -16.65 4.14 11.35
CA MET A 24 -16.20 4.70 10.07
C MET A 24 -16.22 6.23 10.01
N ARG A 25 -16.81 6.90 10.99
CA ARG A 25 -16.88 8.38 11.04
C ARG A 25 -15.51 9.08 11.03
N PRO A 26 -14.43 8.51 11.61
CA PRO A 26 -13.11 9.12 11.53
C PRO A 26 -12.51 9.13 10.10
N PHE A 27 -13.06 8.33 9.17
CA PHE A 27 -12.55 8.21 7.80
C PHE A 27 -13.34 9.10 6.85
N GLY A 28 -12.85 10.31 6.60
CA GLY A 28 -13.42 11.27 5.66
C GLY A 28 -12.79 11.19 4.26
N THR A 29 -12.80 12.33 3.55
CA THR A 29 -12.08 12.47 2.29
C THR A 29 -10.60 12.22 2.51
N THR A 30 -10.00 11.33 1.71
CA THR A 30 -8.58 11.01 1.87
C THR A 30 -7.71 12.19 1.50
N ILE A 31 -6.55 12.32 2.15
CA ILE A 31 -5.56 13.35 1.82
C ILE A 31 -5.14 13.28 0.35
N PHE A 32 -5.13 12.08 -0.24
CA PHE A 32 -4.83 11.88 -1.65
C PHE A 32 -5.85 12.54 -2.57
N ALA A 33 -7.14 12.43 -2.25
CA ALA A 33 -8.20 13.07 -3.02
C ALA A 33 -8.13 14.61 -2.87
N GLU A 34 -7.88 15.12 -1.66
CA GLU A 34 -7.71 16.55 -1.38
C GLU A 34 -6.54 17.12 -2.19
N MET A 35 -5.37 16.50 -2.10
CA MET A 35 -4.15 16.97 -2.77
C MET A 35 -4.27 16.87 -4.30
N SER A 36 -4.93 15.84 -4.82
CA SER A 36 -5.19 15.72 -6.27
C SER A 36 -6.13 16.78 -6.79
N ALA A 37 -7.21 17.05 -6.04
CA ALA A 37 -8.13 18.14 -6.39
C ALA A 37 -7.41 19.50 -6.36
N LEU A 38 -6.52 19.70 -5.38
CA LEU A 38 -5.70 20.91 -5.28
C LEU A 38 -4.74 21.03 -6.48
N ALA A 39 -4.05 19.96 -6.86
CA ALA A 39 -3.18 19.95 -8.04
C ALA A 39 -3.94 20.32 -9.31
N THR A 40 -5.14 19.75 -9.52
CA THR A 40 -5.96 20.04 -10.69
C THR A 40 -6.41 21.49 -10.73
N ARG A 41 -6.85 22.06 -9.60
CA ARG A 41 -7.31 23.45 -9.52
C ARG A 41 -6.20 24.47 -9.75
N THR A 42 -4.96 24.15 -9.34
CA THR A 42 -3.82 25.08 -9.38
C THR A 42 -2.91 24.85 -10.58
N GLY A 43 -3.06 23.78 -11.37
CA GLY A 43 -2.11 23.39 -12.41
C GLY A 43 -0.73 23.01 -11.86
N ALA A 44 -0.69 22.59 -10.59
CA ALA A 44 0.55 22.23 -9.91
C ALA A 44 1.05 20.85 -10.36
N VAL A 45 2.37 20.67 -10.35
CA VAL A 45 3.00 19.36 -10.57
C VAL A 45 2.69 18.46 -9.37
N ASN A 46 1.99 17.34 -9.62
CA ASN A 46 1.53 16.44 -8.56
C ASN A 46 2.58 15.38 -8.23
N LEU A 47 3.39 15.61 -7.21
CA LEU A 47 4.27 14.62 -6.59
C LEU A 47 3.67 13.97 -5.33
N GLY A 48 2.42 14.26 -5.00
CA GLY A 48 1.71 13.62 -3.86
C GLY A 48 1.20 12.23 -4.21
N GLN A 49 0.76 12.03 -5.45
CA GLN A 49 0.15 10.78 -5.90
C GLN A 49 1.15 9.71 -6.29
N GLY A 50 1.03 8.55 -5.62
CA GLY A 50 1.88 7.38 -5.84
C GLY A 50 1.40 6.49 -6.98
N PHE A 51 1.25 7.04 -8.19
CA PHE A 51 1.08 6.26 -9.42
C PHE A 51 1.98 6.79 -10.53
N PRO A 52 2.57 5.89 -11.35
CA PRO A 52 3.38 6.27 -12.49
C PRO A 52 2.59 7.07 -13.53
N ASP A 53 3.29 7.91 -14.28
CA ASP A 53 2.80 8.60 -15.48
C ASP A 53 3.35 7.97 -16.77
N THR A 54 3.76 6.70 -16.66
CA THR A 54 4.21 5.83 -17.75
C THR A 54 3.36 4.58 -17.79
N ASP A 55 3.20 4.02 -18.97
CA ASP A 55 2.49 2.76 -19.15
C ASP A 55 3.33 1.55 -18.69
N GLY A 56 2.63 0.42 -18.51
CA GLY A 56 3.26 -0.87 -18.24
C GLY A 56 3.91 -1.50 -19.47
N PRO A 57 4.47 -2.72 -19.32
CA PRO A 57 5.14 -3.44 -20.41
C PRO A 57 4.22 -3.65 -21.62
N ALA A 58 4.77 -3.46 -22.83
CA ALA A 58 4.00 -3.56 -24.07
C ALA A 58 3.37 -4.95 -24.25
N GLU A 59 4.07 -6.00 -23.85
CA GLU A 59 3.58 -7.40 -23.91
C GLU A 59 2.36 -7.59 -23.01
N MET A 60 2.34 -6.98 -21.83
CA MET A 60 1.21 -7.03 -20.92
C MET A 60 0.00 -6.30 -21.50
N LEU A 61 0.22 -5.09 -22.05
CA LEU A 61 -0.84 -4.30 -22.67
C LEU A 61 -1.45 -4.99 -23.89
N ALA A 62 -0.61 -5.59 -24.73
CA ALA A 62 -1.04 -6.38 -25.89
C ALA A 62 -1.86 -7.62 -25.48
N ALA A 63 -1.42 -8.34 -24.43
CA ALA A 63 -2.14 -9.47 -23.90
C ALA A 63 -3.52 -9.09 -23.32
N ALA A 64 -3.64 -7.94 -22.68
CA ALA A 64 -4.93 -7.43 -22.19
C ALA A 64 -5.88 -7.09 -23.34
N ALA A 65 -5.38 -6.42 -24.38
CA ALA A 65 -6.15 -6.10 -25.59
C ALA A 65 -6.64 -7.38 -26.30
N ALA A 66 -5.77 -8.38 -26.45
CA ALA A 66 -6.13 -9.67 -27.03
C ALA A 66 -7.21 -10.37 -26.18
N ALA A 67 -7.04 -10.45 -24.87
CA ALA A 67 -7.99 -11.10 -23.98
C ALA A 67 -9.40 -10.47 -24.06
N LEU A 68 -9.48 -9.13 -24.18
CA LEU A 68 -10.75 -8.43 -24.40
C LEU A 68 -11.40 -8.84 -25.73
N ALA A 69 -10.60 -8.90 -26.83
CA ALA A 69 -11.08 -9.26 -28.17
C ALA A 69 -11.48 -10.74 -28.26
N ASP A 70 -10.75 -11.63 -27.57
CA ASP A 70 -10.97 -13.07 -27.57
C ASP A 70 -12.12 -13.51 -26.64
N GLY A 71 -12.80 -12.56 -25.99
CA GLY A 71 -14.01 -12.85 -25.23
C GLY A 71 -13.80 -13.24 -23.77
N HIS A 72 -12.62 -12.97 -23.17
CA HIS A 72 -12.38 -13.17 -21.74
C HIS A 72 -13.10 -12.11 -20.87
N ASN A 73 -14.42 -11.92 -21.10
CA ASN A 73 -15.22 -10.85 -20.53
C ASN A 73 -16.26 -11.33 -19.50
N GLN A 74 -16.36 -12.64 -19.28
CA GLN A 74 -17.27 -13.22 -18.31
C GLN A 74 -16.56 -13.48 -16.99
N TYR A 75 -17.31 -13.83 -15.96
CA TYR A 75 -16.79 -14.12 -14.62
C TYR A 75 -15.68 -15.19 -14.67
N PRO A 76 -14.46 -14.87 -14.20
CA PRO A 76 -13.43 -15.88 -14.02
C PRO A 76 -13.73 -16.75 -12.80
N PRO A 77 -13.00 -17.85 -12.58
CA PRO A 77 -13.08 -18.61 -11.33
C PRO A 77 -12.85 -17.73 -10.10
N GLY A 78 -13.58 -17.99 -9.00
CA GLY A 78 -13.49 -17.21 -7.75
C GLY A 78 -12.07 -16.98 -7.22
N PRO A 79 -11.18 -18.01 -7.19
CA PRO A 79 -9.77 -17.82 -6.82
C PRO A 79 -8.90 -17.10 -7.86
N GLY A 80 -9.41 -16.78 -9.04
CA GLY A 80 -8.66 -16.31 -10.20
C GLY A 80 -8.39 -17.41 -11.22
N ILE A 81 -8.01 -17.04 -12.45
CA ILE A 81 -7.72 -18.01 -13.51
C ILE A 81 -6.48 -18.87 -13.16
N PRO A 82 -6.47 -20.16 -13.53
CA PRO A 82 -5.32 -21.05 -13.24
C PRO A 82 -3.99 -20.50 -13.74
N ALA A 83 -3.97 -19.93 -14.95
CA ALA A 83 -2.74 -19.39 -15.56
C ALA A 83 -2.12 -18.27 -14.68
N LEU A 84 -2.93 -17.37 -14.12
CA LEU A 84 -2.40 -16.31 -13.24
C LEU A 84 -1.96 -16.85 -11.88
N ARG A 85 -2.71 -17.80 -11.30
CA ARG A 85 -2.32 -18.41 -10.02
C ARG A 85 -1.00 -19.17 -10.14
N SER A 86 -0.80 -19.91 -11.24
CA SER A 86 0.47 -20.56 -11.54
C SER A 86 1.60 -19.56 -11.76
N ALA A 87 1.36 -18.48 -12.54
CA ALA A 87 2.35 -17.42 -12.74
C ALA A 87 2.77 -16.75 -11.42
N VAL A 88 1.82 -16.52 -10.50
CA VAL A 88 2.15 -16.00 -9.14
C VAL A 88 3.01 -17.01 -8.38
N ALA A 89 2.65 -18.29 -8.34
CA ALA A 89 3.42 -19.32 -7.65
C ALA A 89 4.85 -19.44 -8.20
N ASP A 90 4.99 -19.45 -9.53
CA ASP A 90 6.30 -19.52 -10.21
C ASP A 90 7.15 -18.28 -9.91
N HIS A 91 6.53 -17.08 -9.91
CA HIS A 91 7.18 -15.84 -9.54
C HIS A 91 7.68 -15.87 -8.08
N GLN A 92 6.87 -16.36 -7.13
CA GLN A 92 7.26 -16.49 -5.74
C GLN A 92 8.43 -17.46 -5.55
N ARG A 93 8.42 -18.57 -6.27
CA ARG A 93 9.53 -19.54 -6.27
C ARG A 93 10.80 -18.92 -6.86
N ARG A 94 10.67 -18.26 -8.02
CA ARG A 94 11.78 -17.66 -8.77
C ARG A 94 12.55 -16.61 -7.98
N PHE A 95 11.84 -15.66 -7.37
CA PHE A 95 12.45 -14.51 -6.71
C PHE A 95 12.70 -14.69 -5.21
N TRP A 96 11.85 -15.47 -4.54
CA TRP A 96 11.83 -15.53 -3.07
C TRP A 96 12.07 -16.94 -2.51
N GLY A 97 12.17 -17.95 -3.36
CA GLY A 97 12.33 -19.33 -2.92
C GLY A 97 11.11 -19.88 -2.16
N LEU A 98 9.94 -19.26 -2.31
CA LEU A 98 8.70 -19.65 -1.65
C LEU A 98 7.87 -20.53 -2.59
N ASP A 99 7.65 -21.75 -2.19
CA ASP A 99 6.86 -22.73 -2.92
C ASP A 99 5.40 -22.68 -2.46
N TYR A 100 4.51 -22.27 -3.35
CA TYR A 100 3.06 -22.25 -3.12
C TYR A 100 2.33 -23.11 -4.14
N GLU A 101 1.36 -23.89 -3.67
CA GLU A 101 0.45 -24.61 -4.55
C GLU A 101 -0.53 -23.61 -5.19
N PRO A 102 -0.55 -23.49 -6.54
CA PRO A 102 -1.48 -22.56 -7.19
C PRO A 102 -2.93 -22.80 -6.80
N ASP A 103 -3.31 -24.08 -6.60
CA ASP A 103 -4.64 -24.46 -6.16
C ASP A 103 -4.76 -24.47 -4.63
N GLY A 104 -5.21 -23.35 -4.08
CA GLY A 104 -5.56 -23.20 -2.66
C GLY A 104 -4.55 -22.43 -1.82
N GLU A 105 -3.35 -22.12 -2.32
CA GLU A 105 -2.38 -21.27 -1.64
C GLU A 105 -2.15 -19.93 -2.37
N VAL A 106 -2.84 -19.71 -3.51
CA VAL A 106 -2.84 -18.44 -4.25
C VAL A 106 -4.27 -18.01 -4.52
N LEU A 107 -4.57 -16.76 -4.23
CA LEU A 107 -5.86 -16.11 -4.45
C LEU A 107 -5.66 -14.78 -5.18
N ILE A 108 -6.36 -14.58 -6.29
CA ILE A 108 -6.38 -13.31 -7.02
C ILE A 108 -7.42 -12.38 -6.43
N THR A 109 -7.06 -11.10 -6.27
CA THR A 109 -7.87 -10.09 -5.60
C THR A 109 -7.96 -8.80 -6.40
N ALA A 110 -8.92 -7.94 -6.07
CA ALA A 110 -9.05 -6.59 -6.65
C ALA A 110 -7.97 -5.63 -6.07
N GLY A 111 -6.71 -5.94 -6.38
CA GLY A 111 -5.52 -5.29 -5.83
C GLY A 111 -5.23 -5.72 -4.39
N ALA A 112 -4.11 -5.24 -3.86
CA ALA A 112 -3.68 -5.51 -2.49
C ALA A 112 -4.69 -4.97 -1.45
N THR A 113 -5.36 -3.86 -1.73
CA THR A 113 -6.35 -3.25 -0.82
C THR A 113 -7.47 -4.23 -0.46
N GLU A 114 -8.02 -4.95 -1.45
CA GLU A 114 -9.03 -5.98 -1.16
C GLU A 114 -8.43 -7.16 -0.39
N ALA A 115 -7.24 -7.62 -0.79
CA ALA A 115 -6.59 -8.75 -0.11
C ALA A 115 -6.40 -8.46 1.39
N ILE A 116 -5.92 -7.27 1.74
CA ILE A 116 -5.69 -6.84 3.13
C ILE A 116 -7.02 -6.70 3.87
N ALA A 117 -8.00 -6.00 3.28
CA ALA A 117 -9.31 -5.82 3.91
C ALA A 117 -10.00 -7.16 4.15
N ALA A 118 -10.00 -8.04 3.15
CA ALA A 118 -10.58 -9.38 3.28
C ALA A 118 -9.83 -10.25 4.30
N ALA A 119 -8.49 -10.12 4.40
CA ALA A 119 -7.71 -10.83 5.40
C ALA A 119 -8.05 -10.38 6.82
N ILE A 120 -8.13 -9.08 7.07
CA ILE A 120 -8.47 -8.55 8.39
C ILE A 120 -9.90 -8.95 8.76
N LEU A 121 -10.87 -8.81 7.84
CA LEU A 121 -12.26 -9.24 8.04
C LEU A 121 -12.41 -10.74 8.27
N ALA A 122 -11.52 -11.57 7.71
CA ALA A 122 -11.56 -13.02 7.85
C ALA A 122 -10.86 -13.53 9.10
N LEU A 123 -9.88 -12.82 9.63
CA LEU A 123 -8.97 -13.31 10.65
C LEU A 123 -9.16 -12.63 12.01
N CYS A 124 -9.83 -11.47 12.05
CA CYS A 124 -10.05 -10.71 13.29
C CYS A 124 -11.52 -10.65 13.67
N GLU A 125 -11.79 -10.88 14.94
CA GLU A 125 -13.07 -10.62 15.58
C GLU A 125 -13.11 -9.18 16.14
N PRO A 126 -14.31 -8.63 16.41
CA PRO A 126 -14.41 -7.34 17.10
C PRO A 126 -13.68 -7.34 18.44
N GLY A 127 -12.77 -6.37 18.62
CA GLY A 127 -11.93 -6.22 19.82
C GLY A 127 -10.58 -6.93 19.73
N ASP A 128 -10.32 -7.73 18.70
CA ASP A 128 -8.97 -8.23 18.42
C ASP A 128 -8.01 -7.07 18.09
N GLU A 129 -6.73 -7.27 18.38
CA GLU A 129 -5.72 -6.26 18.16
C GLU A 129 -4.87 -6.59 16.93
N VAL A 130 -4.64 -5.53 16.11
CA VAL A 130 -3.81 -5.59 14.91
C VAL A 130 -2.63 -4.65 15.09
N ILE A 131 -1.42 -5.20 15.12
CA ILE A 131 -0.18 -4.40 15.16
C ILE A 131 0.08 -3.85 13.76
N CYS A 132 0.28 -2.53 13.66
CA CYS A 132 0.62 -1.83 12.42
C CYS A 132 1.84 -0.94 12.66
N PHE A 133 2.76 -0.89 11.70
CA PHE A 133 3.89 0.05 11.75
C PHE A 133 3.48 1.39 11.15
N GLU A 134 3.40 2.44 11.97
CA GLU A 134 3.10 3.79 11.49
C GLU A 134 4.37 4.59 11.16
N PRO A 135 4.31 5.52 10.17
CA PRO A 135 3.13 5.89 9.38
C PRO A 135 2.68 4.75 8.47
N TYR A 136 1.39 4.52 8.30
CA TYR A 136 0.89 3.43 7.48
C TYR A 136 -0.05 3.94 6.38
N TYR A 137 -0.23 3.14 5.35
CA TYR A 137 -1.20 3.42 4.31
C TYR A 137 -2.62 3.47 4.92
N ASP A 138 -3.38 4.53 4.63
CA ASP A 138 -4.68 4.86 5.24
C ASP A 138 -5.72 3.71 5.17
N SER A 139 -5.65 2.90 4.12
CA SER A 139 -6.51 1.73 3.96
C SER A 139 -6.38 0.71 5.10
N TYR A 140 -5.22 0.66 5.79
CA TYR A 140 -5.03 -0.29 6.90
C TYR A 140 -5.91 0.07 8.09
N ALA A 141 -5.88 1.34 8.48
CA ALA A 141 -6.72 1.85 9.56
C ALA A 141 -8.21 1.62 9.28
N ALA A 142 -8.66 1.92 8.06
CA ALA A 142 -10.02 1.71 7.64
C ALA A 142 -10.41 0.21 7.66
N SER A 143 -9.53 -0.68 7.20
CA SER A 143 -9.77 -2.12 7.18
C SER A 143 -9.89 -2.71 8.59
N VAL A 144 -9.03 -2.27 9.53
CA VAL A 144 -9.11 -2.67 10.93
C VAL A 144 -10.41 -2.19 11.56
N ALA A 145 -10.82 -0.94 11.30
CA ALA A 145 -12.07 -0.39 11.79
C ALA A 145 -13.30 -1.11 11.21
N LEU A 146 -13.27 -1.50 9.92
CA LEU A 146 -14.35 -2.29 9.30
C LEU A 146 -14.58 -3.63 10.00
N ALA A 147 -13.52 -4.30 10.43
CA ALA A 147 -13.60 -5.54 11.20
C ALA A 147 -14.04 -5.33 12.67
N GLY A 148 -14.07 -4.08 13.15
CA GLY A 148 -14.29 -3.78 14.57
C GLY A 148 -13.08 -4.12 15.45
N ALA A 149 -11.93 -4.36 14.84
CA ALA A 149 -10.67 -4.62 15.51
C ALA A 149 -9.99 -3.30 15.97
N VAL A 150 -8.97 -3.42 16.79
CA VAL A 150 -8.25 -2.31 17.41
C VAL A 150 -6.82 -2.25 16.86
N ARG A 151 -6.39 -1.07 16.40
CA ARG A 151 -4.99 -0.87 16.01
C ARG A 151 -4.08 -0.79 17.22
N ARG A 152 -2.89 -1.38 17.08
CA ARG A 152 -1.75 -1.23 18.00
C ARG A 152 -0.58 -0.69 17.17
N PRO A 153 -0.40 0.63 17.10
CA PRO A 153 0.67 1.21 16.32
C PRO A 153 2.04 0.95 16.97
N VAL A 154 3.05 0.73 16.12
CA VAL A 154 4.48 0.76 16.44
C VAL A 154 5.09 1.84 15.56
N THR A 155 5.69 2.85 16.17
CA THR A 155 6.05 4.08 15.45
C THR A 155 7.43 3.97 14.80
N LEU A 156 7.48 4.12 13.48
CA LEU A 156 8.73 4.34 12.75
C LEU A 156 9.13 5.81 12.88
N ARG A 157 10.33 6.04 13.41
CA ARG A 157 10.90 7.36 13.61
C ARG A 157 12.14 7.55 12.76
N PRO A 158 12.45 8.79 12.31
CA PRO A 158 13.75 9.08 11.72
C PRO A 158 14.89 8.70 12.65
N THR A 159 15.95 8.12 12.07
CA THR A 159 17.16 7.70 12.77
C THR A 159 18.35 8.62 12.43
N ASP A 160 19.40 8.62 13.24
CA ASP A 160 20.59 9.48 13.06
C ASP A 160 21.32 9.23 11.73
N ASP A 161 21.17 8.03 11.15
CA ASP A 161 21.70 7.68 9.83
C ASP A 161 20.80 8.14 8.66
N GLY A 162 19.75 8.88 8.96
CA GLY A 162 18.80 9.44 7.99
C GLY A 162 17.73 8.47 7.51
N GLY A 163 17.67 7.24 8.02
CA GLY A 163 16.66 6.24 7.73
C GLY A 163 15.45 6.33 8.67
N PHE A 164 14.73 5.20 8.78
CA PHE A 164 13.64 5.01 9.74
C PHE A 164 13.87 3.74 10.56
N GLY A 165 13.53 3.81 11.84
CA GLY A 165 13.60 2.69 12.78
C GLY A 165 12.43 2.69 13.75
N PHE A 166 12.25 1.61 14.47
CA PHE A 166 11.28 1.51 15.57
C PHE A 166 12.00 1.05 16.85
N ASP A 167 11.40 1.33 18.00
CA ASP A 167 11.88 0.82 19.28
C ASP A 167 11.46 -0.65 19.45
N PRO A 168 12.41 -1.59 19.62
CA PRO A 168 12.11 -2.99 19.88
C PRO A 168 11.23 -3.23 21.11
N ASP A 169 11.33 -2.38 22.12
CA ASP A 169 10.53 -2.53 23.34
C ASP A 169 9.11 -2.02 23.14
N GLU A 170 8.90 -0.98 22.32
CA GLU A 170 7.58 -0.56 21.85
C GLU A 170 6.89 -1.71 21.08
N LEU A 171 7.63 -2.40 20.20
CA LEU A 171 7.08 -3.55 19.48
C LEU A 171 6.72 -4.69 20.44
N ARG A 172 7.58 -5.05 21.40
CA ARG A 172 7.27 -6.10 22.40
C ARG A 172 6.05 -5.74 23.23
N ALA A 173 5.92 -4.49 23.65
CA ALA A 173 4.76 -4.00 24.43
C ALA A 173 3.46 -3.97 23.63
N ALA A 174 3.51 -3.95 22.30
CA ALA A 174 2.33 -4.01 21.46
C ALA A 174 1.70 -5.41 21.41
N PHE A 175 2.46 -6.48 21.71
CA PHE A 175 1.93 -7.84 21.76
C PHE A 175 1.23 -8.11 23.11
N GLY A 176 0.03 -8.66 23.03
CA GLY A 176 -0.79 -9.00 24.19
C GLY A 176 -1.76 -10.16 23.89
N PRO A 177 -2.58 -10.55 24.86
CA PRO A 177 -3.49 -11.70 24.72
C PRO A 177 -4.59 -11.51 23.68
N ARG A 178 -4.81 -10.27 23.21
CA ARG A 178 -5.77 -9.96 22.15
C ARG A 178 -5.11 -9.71 20.80
N THR A 179 -3.78 -9.73 20.73
CA THR A 179 -3.07 -9.54 19.47
C THR A 179 -3.36 -10.73 18.55
N ARG A 180 -4.01 -10.45 17.43
CA ARG A 180 -4.40 -11.47 16.45
C ARG A 180 -3.55 -11.44 15.21
N LEU A 181 -3.12 -10.22 14.81
CA LEU A 181 -2.47 -9.98 13.53
C LEU A 181 -1.36 -8.95 13.63
N VAL A 182 -0.26 -9.19 12.92
CA VAL A 182 0.72 -8.17 12.55
C VAL A 182 0.51 -7.84 11.07
N LEU A 183 0.28 -6.56 10.76
CA LEU A 183 0.24 -6.04 9.40
C LEU A 183 1.54 -5.30 9.12
N LEU A 184 2.39 -5.92 8.29
CA LEU A 184 3.71 -5.43 7.93
C LEU A 184 3.74 -5.01 6.47
N ASN A 185 4.19 -3.79 6.18
CA ASN A 185 4.48 -3.35 4.82
C ASN A 185 6.00 -3.21 4.63
N SER A 186 6.58 -3.99 3.71
CA SER A 186 8.01 -3.92 3.37
C SER A 186 8.24 -4.28 1.90
N PRO A 187 8.91 -3.42 1.12
CA PRO A 187 9.33 -2.04 1.42
C PRO A 187 8.18 -1.14 1.85
N HIS A 188 8.44 -0.21 2.74
CA HIS A 188 7.44 0.49 3.52
C HIS A 188 6.96 1.80 2.87
N ASN A 189 5.68 1.95 2.65
CA ASN A 189 5.02 3.21 2.27
C ASN A 189 4.45 3.87 3.54
N PRO A 190 4.84 5.12 3.88
CA PRO A 190 5.45 6.12 3.00
C PRO A 190 6.98 6.29 3.13
N THR A 191 7.65 5.62 4.06
CA THR A 191 9.02 5.96 4.49
C THR A 191 10.12 5.51 3.53
N GLY A 192 9.85 4.53 2.65
CA GLY A 192 10.87 3.91 1.82
C GLY A 192 11.80 2.94 2.59
N LYS A 193 11.55 2.69 3.88
CA LYS A 193 12.30 1.73 4.68
C LYS A 193 12.19 0.32 4.13
N VAL A 194 13.31 -0.41 4.12
CA VAL A 194 13.36 -1.86 3.98
C VAL A 194 13.66 -2.45 5.35
N PHE A 195 12.78 -3.34 5.84
CA PHE A 195 12.99 -3.97 7.14
C PHE A 195 14.20 -4.90 7.09
N THR A 196 15.11 -4.74 8.02
CA THR A 196 16.35 -5.53 8.12
C THR A 196 16.07 -6.97 8.56
N ALA A 197 17.01 -7.88 8.29
CA ALA A 197 16.92 -9.27 8.76
C ALA A 197 16.75 -9.37 10.28
N GLY A 198 17.41 -8.50 11.06
CA GLY A 198 17.29 -8.45 12.52
C GLY A 198 15.90 -8.02 13.00
N GLU A 199 15.33 -6.97 12.38
CA GLU A 199 13.98 -6.50 12.68
C GLU A 199 12.92 -7.56 12.32
N LEU A 200 13.08 -8.20 11.15
CA LEU A 200 12.18 -9.27 10.72
C LEU A 200 12.29 -10.51 11.61
N ALA A 201 13.49 -10.85 12.08
CA ALA A 201 13.69 -11.95 13.02
C ALA A 201 13.02 -11.67 14.39
N LEU A 202 13.06 -10.42 14.87
CA LEU A 202 12.33 -10.02 16.08
C LEU A 202 10.82 -10.13 15.88
N ILE A 203 10.28 -9.60 14.78
CA ILE A 203 8.84 -9.70 14.46
C ILE A 203 8.42 -11.18 14.38
N ALA A 204 9.18 -12.01 13.65
CA ALA A 204 8.92 -13.43 13.51
C ALA A 204 8.95 -14.18 14.85
N GLY A 205 9.92 -13.82 15.72
CA GLY A 205 10.03 -14.35 17.08
C GLY A 205 8.78 -14.10 17.89
N LEU A 206 8.32 -12.85 17.93
CA LEU A 206 7.13 -12.43 18.66
C LEU A 206 5.85 -13.04 18.07
N CYS A 207 5.72 -13.12 16.75
CA CYS A 207 4.58 -13.81 16.12
C CYS A 207 4.47 -15.28 16.52
N ARG A 208 5.61 -15.98 16.64
CA ARG A 208 5.64 -17.38 17.08
C ARG A 208 5.35 -17.52 18.57
N GLU A 209 5.94 -16.65 19.40
CA GLU A 209 5.78 -16.65 20.85
C GLU A 209 4.31 -16.44 21.26
N HIS A 210 3.63 -15.50 20.57
CA HIS A 210 2.25 -15.13 20.88
C HIS A 210 1.20 -15.84 19.99
N ASP A 211 1.61 -16.76 19.11
CA ASP A 211 0.74 -17.45 18.13
C ASP A 211 -0.10 -16.49 17.26
N VAL A 212 0.56 -15.44 16.75
CA VAL A 212 -0.04 -14.37 15.97
C VAL A 212 0.20 -14.60 14.47
N TYR A 213 -0.81 -14.34 13.63
CA TYR A 213 -0.67 -14.34 12.18
C TYR A 213 0.02 -13.06 11.68
N ALA A 214 0.62 -13.14 10.51
CA ALA A 214 1.14 -11.99 9.79
C ALA A 214 0.44 -11.82 8.44
N VAL A 215 0.04 -10.60 8.12
CA VAL A 215 -0.29 -10.17 6.76
C VAL A 215 0.81 -9.23 6.30
N THR A 216 1.51 -9.59 5.23
CA THR A 216 2.60 -8.77 4.71
C THR A 216 2.19 -8.14 3.39
N ASP A 217 2.16 -6.79 3.37
CA ASP A 217 1.98 -6.01 2.13
C ASP A 217 3.34 -5.81 1.48
N GLU A 218 3.58 -6.57 0.42
CA GLU A 218 4.85 -6.63 -0.30
C GLU A 218 4.72 -6.10 -1.74
N VAL A 219 3.79 -5.17 -1.99
CA VAL A 219 3.55 -4.60 -3.33
C VAL A 219 4.78 -3.92 -3.95
N TYR A 220 5.77 -3.58 -3.15
CA TYR A 220 7.05 -3.00 -3.57
C TYR A 220 8.21 -4.00 -3.57
N GLU A 221 7.94 -5.31 -3.54
CA GLU A 221 8.95 -6.37 -3.40
C GLU A 221 10.13 -6.28 -4.39
N HIS A 222 9.90 -5.75 -5.61
CA HIS A 222 10.95 -5.51 -6.61
C HIS A 222 11.60 -4.12 -6.54
N LEU A 223 11.15 -3.27 -5.63
CA LEU A 223 11.60 -1.88 -5.53
C LEU A 223 12.46 -1.68 -4.29
N VAL A 224 13.56 -2.41 -4.20
CA VAL A 224 14.65 -2.22 -3.23
C VAL A 224 15.88 -1.78 -4.00
N PHE A 225 16.45 -0.64 -3.63
CA PHE A 225 17.55 -0.02 -4.35
C PHE A 225 18.90 -0.64 -3.99
N THR A 226 19.91 -0.45 -4.85
CA THR A 226 21.21 -1.10 -4.70
C THR A 226 22.01 -0.60 -3.51
N ASP A 227 21.67 0.57 -2.98
CA ASP A 227 22.27 1.20 -1.80
C ASP A 227 21.41 1.04 -0.53
N ALA A 228 20.41 0.18 -0.56
CA ALA A 228 19.64 -0.18 0.62
C ALA A 228 20.50 -0.96 1.66
N SER A 229 20.08 -0.93 2.92
CA SER A 229 20.75 -1.65 4.03
C SER A 229 20.73 -3.18 3.86
N GLY A 230 19.87 -3.70 2.96
CA GLY A 230 19.78 -5.12 2.63
C GLY A 230 18.73 -5.38 1.57
N PRO A 231 18.60 -6.62 1.10
CA PRO A 231 17.59 -7.01 0.14
C PRO A 231 16.20 -7.05 0.78
N HIS A 232 15.14 -7.09 -0.05
CA HIS A 232 13.83 -7.50 0.41
C HIS A 232 13.87 -8.94 0.93
N ILE A 233 13.38 -9.15 2.14
CA ILE A 233 13.25 -10.47 2.76
C ILE A 233 11.77 -10.68 3.09
N PRO A 234 11.06 -11.57 2.38
CA PRO A 234 9.70 -11.92 2.75
C PRO A 234 9.65 -12.57 4.13
N LEU A 235 8.77 -12.06 5.01
CA LEU A 235 8.64 -12.60 6.36
C LEU A 235 8.34 -14.12 6.37
N ALA A 236 7.61 -14.60 5.37
CA ALA A 236 7.28 -16.01 5.19
C ALA A 236 8.50 -16.94 5.00
N THR A 237 9.68 -16.40 4.65
CA THR A 237 10.92 -17.19 4.52
C THR A 237 11.60 -17.48 5.85
N LEU A 238 11.22 -16.78 6.92
CA LEU A 238 11.82 -16.98 8.23
C LEU A 238 11.26 -18.25 8.90
N PRO A 239 12.05 -18.93 9.74
CA PRO A 239 11.62 -20.17 10.42
C PRO A 239 10.31 -20.01 11.18
N GLY A 240 9.32 -20.87 10.90
CA GLY A 240 8.01 -20.88 11.53
C GLY A 240 7.06 -19.77 11.09
N MET A 241 7.39 -19.06 10.01
CA MET A 241 6.54 -18.00 9.47
C MET A 241 5.75 -18.42 8.22
N ARG A 242 6.20 -19.44 7.48
CA ARG A 242 5.49 -19.96 6.29
C ARG A 242 4.03 -20.35 6.60
N GLU A 243 3.81 -20.95 7.77
CA GLU A 243 2.53 -21.50 8.20
C GLU A 243 1.58 -20.45 8.77
N ARG A 244 2.06 -19.23 9.02
CA ARG A 244 1.29 -18.15 9.67
C ARG A 244 1.31 -16.82 8.93
N THR A 245 1.92 -16.76 7.74
CA THR A 245 2.01 -15.53 6.94
C THR A 245 1.15 -15.60 5.70
N LEU A 246 0.30 -14.59 5.52
CA LEU A 246 -0.38 -14.30 4.27
C LEU A 246 0.37 -13.15 3.58
N ARG A 247 1.04 -13.44 2.47
CA ARG A 247 1.70 -12.43 1.65
C ARG A 247 0.71 -11.80 0.68
N VAL A 248 0.78 -10.49 0.55
CA VAL A 248 -0.06 -9.71 -0.37
C VAL A 248 0.84 -8.92 -1.31
N SER A 249 0.57 -9.00 -2.61
CA SER A 249 1.23 -8.17 -3.61
C SER A 249 0.26 -7.79 -4.74
N SER A 250 0.73 -7.03 -5.73
CA SER A 250 -0.12 -6.61 -6.86
C SER A 250 0.69 -6.21 -8.08
N ALA A 251 0.06 -6.35 -9.25
CA ALA A 251 0.65 -5.92 -10.53
C ALA A 251 0.86 -4.39 -10.60
N GLY A 252 0.04 -3.63 -9.88
CA GLY A 252 -0.04 -2.17 -10.04
C GLY A 252 1.26 -1.42 -9.84
N LYS A 253 2.13 -1.90 -8.94
CA LYS A 253 3.38 -1.22 -8.59
C LYS A 253 4.53 -1.62 -9.50
N THR A 254 4.70 -2.90 -9.73
CA THR A 254 5.79 -3.47 -10.54
C THR A 254 5.57 -3.23 -12.04
N PHE A 255 4.33 -3.20 -12.49
CA PHE A 255 4.01 -3.08 -13.91
C PHE A 255 3.29 -1.79 -14.28
N SER A 256 3.38 -0.73 -13.48
CA SER A 256 2.81 0.61 -13.75
C SER A 256 1.32 0.59 -14.15
N CYS A 257 0.53 -0.32 -13.60
CA CYS A 257 -0.88 -0.51 -13.94
C CYS A 257 -1.80 -0.43 -12.70
N THR A 258 -1.61 0.60 -11.86
CA THR A 258 -2.30 0.75 -10.55
C THR A 258 -3.83 0.73 -10.68
N GLY A 259 -4.38 1.23 -11.79
CA GLY A 259 -5.81 1.25 -12.08
C GLY A 259 -6.42 -0.11 -12.44
N TRP A 260 -5.61 -1.11 -12.80
CA TRP A 260 -6.10 -2.44 -13.19
C TRP A 260 -6.67 -3.23 -12.01
N LYS A 261 -6.21 -2.94 -10.82
CA LYS A 261 -6.66 -3.60 -9.58
C LYS A 261 -6.56 -5.13 -9.65
N ILE A 262 -5.42 -5.63 -10.15
CA ILE A 262 -5.06 -7.05 -10.07
C ILE A 262 -4.00 -7.20 -8.98
N GLY A 263 -4.34 -7.91 -7.93
CA GLY A 263 -3.46 -8.29 -6.85
C GLY A 263 -3.62 -9.77 -6.50
N TRP A 264 -2.87 -10.21 -5.52
CA TRP A 264 -2.94 -11.58 -5.04
C TRP A 264 -2.58 -11.67 -3.56
N ALA A 265 -3.12 -12.70 -2.92
CA ALA A 265 -2.68 -13.19 -1.63
C ALA A 265 -2.11 -14.59 -1.79
N SER A 266 -0.97 -14.88 -1.18
CA SER A 266 -0.35 -16.20 -1.15
C SER A 266 0.04 -16.60 0.27
N GLY A 267 -0.18 -17.86 0.63
CA GLY A 267 0.06 -18.34 1.99
C GLY A 267 -0.51 -19.72 2.24
N PRO A 268 -0.55 -20.18 3.49
CA PRO A 268 -1.14 -21.46 3.86
C PRO A 268 -2.59 -21.57 3.39
N ARG A 269 -2.96 -22.73 2.90
CA ARG A 269 -4.32 -23.03 2.39
C ARG A 269 -5.43 -22.55 3.34
N ALA A 270 -5.25 -22.72 4.64
CA ALA A 270 -6.23 -22.31 5.63
C ALA A 270 -6.48 -20.79 5.63
N LEU A 271 -5.41 -19.97 5.58
CA LEU A 271 -5.50 -18.52 5.52
C LEU A 271 -6.10 -18.05 4.20
N VAL A 272 -5.61 -18.60 3.08
CA VAL A 272 -6.13 -18.29 1.74
C VAL A 272 -7.60 -18.63 1.61
N SER A 273 -8.03 -19.79 2.13
CA SER A 273 -9.44 -20.19 2.14
C SER A 273 -10.31 -19.25 2.99
N ALA A 274 -9.81 -18.78 4.14
CA ALA A 274 -10.52 -17.81 4.98
C ALA A 274 -10.74 -16.49 4.24
N VAL A 275 -9.70 -15.97 3.60
CA VAL A 275 -9.76 -14.74 2.79
C VAL A 275 -10.72 -14.89 1.60
N LEU A 276 -10.69 -16.02 0.90
CA LEU A 276 -11.59 -16.30 -0.22
C LEU A 276 -13.06 -16.26 0.22
N ARG A 277 -13.38 -16.78 1.41
CA ARG A 277 -14.76 -16.77 1.96
C ARG A 277 -15.29 -15.36 2.18
N VAL A 278 -14.44 -14.41 2.53
CA VAL A 278 -14.81 -12.99 2.65
C VAL A 278 -14.84 -12.32 1.29
N LYS A 279 -13.77 -12.47 0.49
CA LYS A 279 -13.63 -11.84 -0.83
C LYS A 279 -14.83 -12.14 -1.75
N GLN A 280 -15.33 -13.38 -1.75
CA GLN A 280 -16.46 -13.75 -2.62
C GLN A 280 -17.73 -12.93 -2.39
N PHE A 281 -17.86 -12.26 -1.23
CA PHE A 281 -18.99 -11.39 -0.89
C PHE A 281 -18.62 -9.89 -0.96
N LEU A 282 -17.36 -9.54 -1.22
CA LEU A 282 -16.92 -8.17 -1.46
C LEU A 282 -16.99 -7.82 -2.95
N THR A 283 -16.17 -8.45 -3.76
CA THR A 283 -16.10 -8.20 -5.22
C THR A 283 -16.52 -9.41 -6.05
N PHE A 284 -16.72 -10.57 -5.44
CA PHE A 284 -16.93 -11.87 -6.07
C PHE A 284 -15.71 -12.28 -6.90
N VAL A 285 -15.52 -11.69 -8.07
CA VAL A 285 -14.39 -11.88 -8.98
C VAL A 285 -13.95 -10.53 -9.54
N ASN A 286 -12.79 -10.45 -10.17
CA ASN A 286 -12.29 -9.19 -10.73
C ASN A 286 -11.44 -9.39 -11.98
N GLY A 287 -11.43 -8.38 -12.85
CA GLY A 287 -10.43 -8.18 -13.89
C GLY A 287 -10.27 -9.32 -14.89
N ALA A 288 -11.36 -9.99 -15.31
CA ALA A 288 -11.31 -11.15 -16.19
C ALA A 288 -10.33 -11.01 -17.37
N PRO A 289 -10.39 -9.93 -18.20
CA PRO A 289 -9.49 -9.78 -19.35
C PRO A 289 -8.08 -9.33 -18.95
N LEU A 290 -7.88 -8.84 -17.73
CA LEU A 290 -6.59 -8.33 -17.25
C LEU A 290 -5.76 -9.44 -16.58
N GLN A 291 -6.40 -10.49 -16.10
CA GLN A 291 -5.69 -11.59 -15.44
C GLN A 291 -4.70 -12.33 -16.36
N PRO A 292 -5.04 -12.68 -17.63
CA PRO A 292 -4.08 -13.26 -18.57
C PRO A 292 -2.87 -12.35 -18.83
N ALA A 293 -3.10 -11.05 -18.90
CA ALA A 293 -2.05 -10.07 -19.13
C ALA A 293 -1.07 -9.98 -17.97
N VAL A 294 -1.57 -10.02 -16.73
CA VAL A 294 -0.71 -10.03 -15.54
C VAL A 294 0.09 -11.32 -15.44
N ALA A 295 -0.47 -12.47 -15.88
CA ALA A 295 0.29 -13.71 -15.99
C ALA A 295 1.49 -13.58 -16.96
N VAL A 296 1.29 -12.92 -18.10
CA VAL A 296 2.38 -12.60 -19.05
C VAL A 296 3.43 -11.70 -18.39
N ALA A 297 3.00 -10.65 -17.68
CA ALA A 297 3.91 -9.71 -17.03
C ALA A 297 4.78 -10.38 -15.95
N LEU A 298 4.22 -11.28 -15.14
CA LEU A 298 4.96 -12.02 -14.11
C LEU A 298 6.02 -12.94 -14.69
N ALA A 299 5.86 -13.37 -15.94
CA ALA A 299 6.81 -14.23 -16.67
C ALA A 299 7.91 -13.43 -17.40
N LEU A 300 7.92 -12.10 -17.35
CA LEU A 300 8.96 -11.27 -17.96
C LEU A 300 10.35 -11.67 -17.44
N PRO A 301 11.43 -11.47 -18.23
CA PRO A 301 12.80 -11.81 -17.83
C PRO A 301 13.27 -10.96 -16.66
N ASP A 302 14.30 -11.42 -15.92
CA ASP A 302 14.88 -10.71 -14.77
C ASP A 302 15.34 -9.29 -15.14
N SER A 303 15.82 -9.10 -16.38
CA SER A 303 16.24 -7.79 -16.88
C SER A 303 15.13 -6.72 -16.80
N TYR A 304 13.85 -7.11 -17.00
CA TYR A 304 12.74 -6.17 -16.83
C TYR A 304 12.69 -5.59 -15.41
N PHE A 305 12.77 -6.47 -14.39
CA PHE A 305 12.70 -6.06 -12.99
C PHE A 305 13.93 -5.23 -12.57
N GLU A 306 15.10 -5.60 -13.10
CA GLU A 306 16.35 -4.88 -12.86
C GLU A 306 16.34 -3.49 -13.48
N GLU A 307 15.93 -3.37 -14.74
CA GLU A 307 15.82 -2.08 -15.45
C GLU A 307 14.75 -1.17 -14.81
N PHE A 308 13.61 -1.74 -14.43
CA PHE A 308 12.54 -1.01 -13.74
C PHE A 308 13.04 -0.42 -12.41
N ARG A 309 13.70 -1.24 -11.59
CA ARG A 309 14.32 -0.82 -10.32
C ARG A 309 15.38 0.26 -10.57
N ALA A 310 16.31 0.03 -11.49
CA ALA A 310 17.38 0.98 -11.80
C ALA A 310 16.84 2.34 -12.30
N GLY A 311 15.81 2.30 -13.15
CA GLY A 311 15.12 3.50 -13.62
C GLY A 311 14.46 4.31 -12.50
N LEU A 312 13.85 3.62 -11.51
CA LEU A 312 13.27 4.27 -10.33
C LEU A 312 14.34 4.78 -9.36
N GLN A 313 15.45 4.05 -9.17
CA GLN A 313 16.57 4.52 -8.37
C GLN A 313 17.14 5.84 -8.92
N ALA A 314 17.36 5.92 -10.22
CA ALA A 314 17.83 7.15 -10.87
C ALA A 314 16.85 8.33 -10.67
N ARG A 315 15.54 8.08 -10.72
CA ARG A 315 14.50 9.10 -10.43
C ARG A 315 14.49 9.52 -8.97
N ARG A 316 14.67 8.56 -8.04
CA ARG A 316 14.85 8.84 -6.61
C ARG A 316 16.03 9.78 -6.39
N ASP A 317 17.19 9.43 -6.91
CA ASP A 317 18.43 10.20 -6.73
C ASP A 317 18.29 11.62 -7.28
N ARG A 318 17.67 11.75 -8.44
CA ARG A 318 17.35 13.06 -9.06
C ARG A 318 16.45 13.92 -8.17
N LEU A 319 15.33 13.35 -7.69
CA LEU A 319 14.41 14.10 -6.83
C LEU A 319 15.03 14.43 -5.49
N THR A 320 15.74 13.47 -4.86
CA THR A 320 16.40 13.64 -3.56
C THR A 320 17.44 14.79 -3.62
N ALA A 321 18.29 14.80 -4.63
CA ALA A 321 19.25 15.90 -4.83
C ALA A 321 18.54 17.24 -5.02
N GLY A 322 17.47 17.25 -5.83
CA GLY A 322 16.70 18.47 -6.09
C GLY A 322 15.98 19.01 -4.84
N LEU A 323 15.44 18.14 -3.99
CA LEU A 323 14.82 18.51 -2.71
C LEU A 323 15.86 19.06 -1.73
N ALA A 324 17.03 18.40 -1.63
CA ALA A 324 18.13 18.88 -0.78
C ALA A 324 18.62 20.27 -1.21
N ASP A 325 18.79 20.49 -2.50
CA ASP A 325 19.15 21.82 -3.06
C ASP A 325 18.06 22.88 -2.82
N ALA A 326 16.80 22.47 -2.67
CA ALA A 326 15.69 23.36 -2.32
C ALA A 326 15.54 23.56 -0.79
N GLY A 327 16.46 23.02 0.01
CA GLY A 327 16.53 23.23 1.46
C GLY A 327 15.76 22.21 2.32
N PHE A 328 15.20 21.15 1.73
CA PHE A 328 14.57 20.08 2.48
C PHE A 328 15.62 19.17 3.15
N ALA A 329 15.38 18.76 4.40
CA ALA A 329 16.14 17.69 5.02
C ALA A 329 15.55 16.33 4.58
N VAL A 330 16.17 15.75 3.53
CA VAL A 330 15.65 14.54 2.89
C VAL A 330 16.07 13.30 3.66
N LEU A 331 15.11 12.42 3.96
CA LEU A 331 15.35 11.13 4.61
C LEU A 331 15.66 10.05 3.57
N ARG A 332 16.47 9.06 3.96
CA ARG A 332 16.90 7.96 3.09
C ARG A 332 15.71 7.07 2.71
N SER A 333 15.51 6.89 1.41
CA SER A 333 14.55 5.95 0.85
C SER A 333 15.30 4.77 0.24
N GLU A 334 15.14 3.60 0.83
CA GLU A 334 15.81 2.36 0.42
C GLU A 334 14.98 1.55 -0.58
N GLY A 335 13.69 1.86 -0.67
CA GLY A 335 12.76 1.16 -1.54
C GLY A 335 11.50 1.98 -1.83
N THR A 336 10.51 1.36 -2.45
CA THR A 336 9.27 1.98 -2.93
C THR A 336 9.50 2.96 -4.08
N TYR A 337 8.64 3.96 -4.23
CA TYR A 337 8.85 5.10 -5.12
C TYR A 337 8.49 6.44 -4.44
N PHE A 338 8.69 6.47 -3.11
CA PHE A 338 8.48 7.64 -2.28
C PHE A 338 9.77 8.06 -1.57
N VAL A 339 9.88 9.35 -1.36
CA VAL A 339 10.86 9.95 -0.47
C VAL A 339 10.16 10.85 0.54
N THR A 340 10.59 10.78 1.78
CA THR A 340 10.12 11.63 2.87
C THR A 340 11.17 12.67 3.19
N ALA A 341 10.72 13.90 3.48
CA ALA A 341 11.58 15.01 3.84
C ALA A 341 11.03 15.75 5.05
N ASP A 342 11.91 16.22 5.92
CA ASP A 342 11.59 17.11 7.03
C ASP A 342 11.60 18.57 6.55
N ILE A 343 10.59 19.35 6.94
CA ILE A 343 10.37 20.73 6.53
C ILE A 343 10.88 21.76 7.56
N THR A 344 11.47 21.31 8.66
CA THR A 344 11.93 22.20 9.75
C THR A 344 12.92 23.25 9.26
N ALA A 345 13.86 22.84 8.39
CA ALA A 345 14.86 23.78 7.82
C ALA A 345 14.24 24.88 6.95
N LEU A 346 13.01 24.64 6.44
CA LEU A 346 12.24 25.62 5.65
C LEU A 346 11.30 26.45 6.52
N GLY A 347 11.40 26.37 7.86
CA GLY A 347 10.54 27.04 8.80
C GLY A 347 9.14 26.45 8.92
N GLY A 348 8.92 25.22 8.40
CA GLY A 348 7.67 24.50 8.53
C GLY A 348 7.59 23.72 9.84
N ASP A 349 6.46 23.80 10.53
CA ASP A 349 6.18 23.05 11.77
C ASP A 349 4.92 22.19 11.68
N ASP A 350 4.15 22.31 10.59
CA ASP A 350 2.96 21.51 10.29
C ASP A 350 2.92 21.10 8.81
N GLY A 351 3.03 19.80 8.55
CA GLY A 351 3.08 19.23 7.20
C GLY A 351 1.78 19.40 6.43
N VAL A 352 0.61 19.42 7.11
CA VAL A 352 -0.69 19.63 6.45
C VAL A 352 -0.78 21.06 5.91
N GLU A 353 -0.46 22.04 6.77
CA GLU A 353 -0.44 23.43 6.37
C GLU A 353 0.58 23.70 5.27
N PHE A 354 1.79 23.15 5.43
CA PHE A 354 2.85 23.24 4.45
C PHE A 354 2.41 22.68 3.08
N CYS A 355 1.86 21.46 3.01
CA CYS A 355 1.41 20.84 1.77
C CYS A 355 0.25 21.58 1.12
N ARG A 356 -0.67 22.15 1.90
CA ARG A 356 -1.77 22.99 1.39
C ARG A 356 -1.29 24.30 0.79
N SER A 357 -0.24 24.90 1.36
CA SER A 357 0.34 26.17 0.86
C SER A 357 1.27 25.97 -0.34
N LEU A 358 1.91 24.81 -0.45
CA LEU A 358 2.98 24.54 -1.43
C LEU A 358 2.55 24.78 -2.90
N PRO A 359 1.34 24.39 -3.36
CA PRO A 359 0.91 24.68 -4.73
C PRO A 359 0.81 26.16 -5.06
N ALA A 360 0.39 26.99 -4.12
CA ALA A 360 0.34 28.45 -4.31
C ALA A 360 1.74 29.09 -4.26
N ARG A 361 2.64 28.54 -3.45
CA ARG A 361 4.02 29.03 -3.30
C ARG A 361 4.88 28.72 -4.52
N CYS A 362 4.84 27.48 -5.00
CA CYS A 362 5.76 27.04 -6.05
C CYS A 362 5.10 26.15 -7.13
N GLY A 363 3.82 25.87 -7.05
CA GLY A 363 3.15 25.03 -8.05
C GLY A 363 3.56 23.55 -8.02
N VAL A 364 3.83 23.02 -6.83
CA VAL A 364 4.11 21.58 -6.59
C VAL A 364 3.19 21.06 -5.50
N VAL A 365 2.75 19.81 -5.60
CA VAL A 365 1.95 19.11 -4.57
C VAL A 365 2.76 17.97 -3.95
N ALA A 366 2.79 17.92 -2.63
CA ALA A 366 3.28 16.82 -1.80
C ALA A 366 2.15 16.30 -0.89
N VAL A 367 2.42 15.28 -0.08
CA VAL A 367 1.47 14.73 0.89
C VAL A 367 2.06 14.83 2.30
N PRO A 368 1.33 15.36 3.28
CA PRO A 368 1.78 15.39 4.67
C PRO A 368 1.76 13.97 5.25
N THR A 369 2.80 13.55 5.97
CA THR A 369 2.86 12.20 6.53
C THR A 369 2.11 12.07 7.85
N GLN A 370 1.90 13.16 8.59
CA GLN A 370 1.21 13.15 9.89
C GLN A 370 -0.19 12.50 9.84
N VAL A 371 -0.85 12.52 8.68
CA VAL A 371 -2.18 11.90 8.49
C VAL A 371 -2.13 10.36 8.44
N PHE A 372 -0.94 9.78 8.42
CA PHE A 372 -0.70 8.33 8.39
C PHE A 372 -0.23 7.79 9.75
N TYR A 373 -0.25 8.62 10.78
CA TYR A 373 0.06 8.25 12.16
C TYR A 373 -1.22 8.31 13.02
N ASP A 374 -1.33 7.42 13.99
CA ASP A 374 -2.31 7.57 15.07
C ASP A 374 -1.87 8.71 16.01
N ASP A 375 -0.56 8.82 16.27
CA ASP A 375 0.05 10.00 16.89
C ASP A 375 0.53 10.98 15.80
N ALA A 376 -0.32 11.93 15.44
CA ALA A 376 -0.02 12.90 14.40
C ALA A 376 1.24 13.75 14.67
N ASP A 377 1.64 13.94 15.93
CA ASP A 377 2.85 14.69 16.27
C ASP A 377 4.13 13.99 15.84
N ALA A 378 4.13 12.65 15.77
CA ALA A 378 5.27 11.85 15.30
C ALA A 378 5.64 12.13 13.83
N GLY A 379 4.66 12.47 13.00
CA GLY A 379 4.86 12.77 11.58
C GLY A 379 4.67 14.24 11.20
N ARG A 380 4.50 15.14 12.18
CA ARG A 380 4.02 16.51 11.98
C ARG A 380 4.85 17.34 11.02
N ARG A 381 6.18 17.13 11.00
CA ARG A 381 7.12 17.89 10.15
C ARG A 381 7.54 17.16 8.90
N LEU A 382 6.97 15.99 8.66
CA LEU A 382 7.37 15.15 7.55
C LEU A 382 6.39 15.28 6.39
N VAL A 383 6.94 15.39 5.18
CA VAL A 383 6.18 15.42 3.93
C VAL A 383 6.73 14.37 2.97
N ARG A 384 5.84 13.78 2.16
CA ARG A 384 6.18 12.73 1.21
C ARG A 384 6.05 13.22 -0.22
N PHE A 385 7.04 12.89 -1.05
CA PHE A 385 7.05 13.09 -2.50
C PHE A 385 7.13 11.75 -3.23
N ALA A 386 6.46 11.63 -4.37
CA ALA A 386 6.53 10.46 -5.25
C ALA A 386 7.47 10.75 -6.43
N PHE A 387 8.43 9.83 -6.67
CA PHE A 387 9.36 9.94 -7.80
C PHE A 387 9.05 8.98 -8.95
N CYS A 388 7.91 8.32 -8.94
CA CYS A 388 7.47 7.46 -10.04
C CYS A 388 6.94 8.25 -11.26
N LYS A 389 7.48 9.40 -11.51
CA LYS A 389 7.12 10.30 -12.62
C LYS A 389 8.23 10.31 -13.68
N ARG A 390 7.90 10.75 -14.89
CA ARG A 390 8.90 10.94 -15.94
C ARG A 390 9.96 11.94 -15.51
N PRO A 391 11.22 11.78 -15.97
CA PRO A 391 12.32 12.65 -15.55
C PRO A 391 12.05 14.14 -15.75
N GLU A 392 11.42 14.52 -16.86
CA GLU A 392 11.09 15.93 -17.16
C GLU A 392 10.05 16.51 -16.20
N VAL A 393 9.14 15.68 -15.65
CA VAL A 393 8.17 16.11 -14.64
C VAL A 393 8.88 16.36 -13.31
N LEU A 394 9.84 15.50 -12.95
CA LEU A 394 10.65 15.67 -11.75
C LEU A 394 11.54 16.91 -11.85
N ASP A 395 12.17 17.15 -13.02
CA ASP A 395 13.00 18.35 -13.26
C ASP A 395 12.18 19.62 -13.11
N GLU A 396 10.99 19.66 -13.67
CA GLU A 396 10.10 20.82 -13.54
C GLU A 396 9.68 21.05 -12.08
N ALA A 397 9.35 19.99 -11.35
CA ALA A 397 9.03 20.11 -9.93
C ALA A 397 10.23 20.66 -9.12
N VAL A 398 11.43 20.12 -9.34
CA VAL A 398 12.67 20.59 -8.68
C VAL A 398 12.95 22.05 -9.01
N ARG A 399 12.83 22.44 -10.29
CA ARG A 399 13.00 23.82 -10.71
C ARG A 399 12.06 24.77 -9.97
N ARG A 400 10.79 24.38 -9.82
CA ARG A 400 9.78 25.18 -9.09
C ARG A 400 10.08 25.26 -7.59
N LEU A 401 10.47 24.16 -6.97
CA LEU A 401 10.81 24.11 -5.53
C LEU A 401 12.02 24.97 -5.18
N ARG A 402 13.03 25.04 -6.06
CA ARG A 402 14.21 25.90 -5.86
C ARG A 402 13.93 27.40 -6.00
N ALA A 403 12.83 27.76 -6.62
CA ALA A 403 12.45 29.16 -6.85
C ALA A 403 11.50 29.70 -5.76
N SER A 404 11.14 28.89 -4.74
CA SER A 404 10.13 29.23 -3.74
C SER A 404 10.70 29.83 -2.45
#